data_855a45c15b3f93d456007649b8372abe
#
_entry.id   855a45c15b3f93d456007649b8372abe
#
_cell.length_a   1.000
_cell.length_b   1.000
_cell.length_c   1.000
_cell.angle_alpha   90.00
_cell.angle_beta   90.00
_cell.angle_gamma   90.00
#
_symmetry.space_group_name_H-M   'P 1'
#
loop_
_entity.id
_entity.type
_entity.pdbx_description
1 polymer ?
#
loop_
_entity_poly.entity_id
_entity_poly.type
_entity_poly.pdbx_seq_one_letter_code
_entity_poly.pdbx_strand_id
1 'polypeptide(L)'
;QFHGYSGSSGDWQDKLGLAALGFSVAALDVRGQGGRSQDPGGALGNTLHGHIIRGLDDAPEKLFYRSVFLDTVQLARVVMALPEVDARRVGAMGMSQGGALTLACAALEPRIRRLAPMCPFLCDYRRVWEMDLARDAYEELRNWFRRFDPRHARETEIFTRLGYVDCQHLAPRIQG
;
A
#
# COMPACT_ATOMS: atom_id res chain seq x y z
N GLN A 1 -4.07 -3.30 10.73
CA GLN A 1 -2.72 -3.75 10.41
C GLN A 1 -2.60 -4.08 8.93
N PHE A 2 -1.48 -3.71 8.32
CA PHE A 2 -1.20 -3.95 6.90
C PHE A 2 0.10 -4.75 6.75
N HIS A 3 0.09 -5.74 5.85
CA HIS A 3 1.23 -6.62 5.61
C HIS A 3 2.22 -6.05 4.59
N GLY A 4 3.42 -6.65 4.52
CA GLY A 4 4.45 -6.33 3.54
C GLY A 4 4.11 -6.78 2.12
N TYR A 5 4.95 -6.38 1.15
CA TYR A 5 4.76 -6.68 -0.27
C TYR A 5 4.58 -8.17 -0.53
N SER A 6 3.62 -8.53 -1.37
CA SER A 6 3.25 -9.91 -1.74
C SER A 6 2.86 -10.84 -0.58
N GLY A 7 2.77 -10.31 0.64
CA GLY A 7 2.41 -11.07 1.83
C GLY A 7 0.92 -11.29 2.01
N SER A 8 0.55 -11.62 3.23
CA SER A 8 -0.82 -11.78 3.69
C SER A 8 -0.99 -11.18 5.09
N SER A 9 -2.22 -11.11 5.56
CA SER A 9 -2.51 -10.69 6.93
C SER A 9 -1.98 -11.66 7.99
N GLY A 10 -1.49 -12.83 7.59
CA GLY A 10 -1.03 -13.89 8.48
C GLY A 10 -2.16 -14.54 9.27
N ASP A 11 -1.80 -15.43 10.19
CA ASP A 11 -2.76 -16.13 11.05
C ASP A 11 -3.17 -15.28 12.27
N TRP A 12 -4.19 -15.71 12.98
CA TRP A 12 -4.64 -15.07 14.22
C TRP A 12 -3.53 -15.04 15.29
N GLN A 13 -2.64 -16.03 15.28
CA GLN A 13 -1.51 -16.11 16.20
C GLN A 13 -0.57 -14.90 16.09
N ASP A 14 -0.39 -14.36 14.88
CA ASP A 14 0.42 -13.17 14.66
C ASP A 14 -0.13 -11.89 15.31
N LYS A 15 -1.37 -11.94 15.81
CA LYS A 15 -2.04 -10.82 16.48
C LYS A 15 -2.03 -10.94 17.98
N LEU A 16 -1.65 -12.10 18.53
CA LEU A 16 -1.70 -12.36 19.98
C LEU A 16 -0.88 -11.37 20.79
N GLY A 17 0.27 -10.92 20.30
CA GLY A 17 1.08 -9.92 20.99
C GLY A 17 0.33 -8.61 21.20
N LEU A 18 -0.37 -8.12 20.18
CA LEU A 18 -1.19 -6.91 20.29
C LEU A 18 -2.43 -7.14 21.13
N ALA A 19 -3.07 -8.31 20.99
CA ALA A 19 -4.22 -8.67 21.78
C ALA A 19 -3.89 -8.76 23.29
N ALA A 20 -2.73 -9.30 23.64
CA ALA A 20 -2.25 -9.37 25.02
C ALA A 20 -1.99 -7.95 25.61
N LEU A 21 -1.71 -6.96 24.77
CA LEU A 21 -1.59 -5.55 25.16
C LEU A 21 -2.95 -4.84 25.23
N GLY A 22 -4.06 -5.54 24.99
CA GLY A 22 -5.42 -5.01 25.06
C GLY A 22 -5.94 -4.38 23.77
N PHE A 23 -5.28 -4.61 22.62
CA PHE A 23 -5.75 -4.13 21.33
C PHE A 23 -6.63 -5.16 20.62
N SER A 24 -7.74 -4.69 20.04
CA SER A 24 -8.42 -5.45 18.98
C SER A 24 -7.67 -5.20 17.65
N VAL A 25 -7.46 -6.25 16.87
CA VAL A 25 -6.68 -6.17 15.63
C VAL A 25 -7.53 -6.54 14.43
N ALA A 26 -7.67 -5.60 13.50
CA ALA A 26 -8.16 -5.86 12.15
C ALA A 26 -6.97 -5.87 11.18
N ALA A 27 -6.85 -6.89 10.36
CA ALA A 27 -5.78 -7.03 9.39
C ALA A 27 -6.33 -7.16 7.97
N LEU A 28 -5.72 -6.44 7.02
CA LEU A 28 -6.09 -6.46 5.61
C LEU A 28 -5.27 -7.50 4.87
N ASP A 29 -5.91 -8.37 4.13
CA ASP A 29 -5.28 -9.02 2.98
C ASP A 29 -5.36 -8.08 1.78
N VAL A 30 -4.23 -7.59 1.30
CA VAL A 30 -4.18 -6.74 0.12
C VAL A 30 -4.66 -7.53 -1.10
N ARG A 31 -5.55 -6.91 -1.87
CA ARG A 31 -6.15 -7.55 -3.06
C ARG A 31 -5.10 -8.19 -3.96
N GLY A 32 -5.35 -9.41 -4.41
CA GLY A 32 -4.53 -10.13 -5.38
C GLY A 32 -3.10 -10.44 -4.96
N GLN A 33 -2.75 -10.31 -3.67
CA GLN A 33 -1.44 -10.71 -3.12
C GLN A 33 -1.52 -12.08 -2.41
N GLY A 34 -0.67 -12.36 -1.45
CA GLY A 34 -0.53 -13.68 -0.81
C GLY A 34 -1.68 -14.14 0.07
N GLY A 35 -2.66 -13.27 0.37
CA GLY A 35 -3.79 -13.57 1.22
C GLY A 35 -5.03 -14.07 0.47
N ARG A 36 -6.21 -13.88 1.07
CA ARG A 36 -7.50 -14.36 0.56
C ARG A 36 -8.25 -13.34 -0.29
N SER A 37 -7.82 -12.08 -0.30
CA SER A 37 -8.49 -11.03 -1.07
C SER A 37 -8.20 -11.16 -2.56
N GLN A 38 -9.25 -11.16 -3.37
CA GLN A 38 -9.17 -11.16 -4.83
C GLN A 38 -9.04 -9.73 -5.37
N ASP A 39 -8.32 -9.57 -6.48
CA ASP A 39 -8.35 -8.34 -7.24
C ASP A 39 -9.39 -8.45 -8.37
N PRO A 40 -10.53 -7.74 -8.29
CA PRO A 40 -11.54 -7.80 -9.36
C PRO A 40 -11.07 -7.13 -10.65
N GLY A 41 -9.91 -6.49 -10.67
CA GLY A 41 -9.39 -5.70 -11.78
C GLY A 41 -8.68 -6.47 -12.88
N GLY A 42 -8.66 -7.80 -12.89
CA GLY A 42 -8.21 -8.50 -14.07
C GLY A 42 -7.37 -9.77 -13.92
N ALA A 43 -6.59 -9.96 -12.88
CA ALA A 43 -5.85 -11.22 -12.69
C ALA A 43 -6.59 -12.13 -11.71
N LEU A 44 -6.98 -13.31 -12.17
CA LEU A 44 -7.54 -14.34 -11.28
C LEU A 44 -6.43 -14.93 -10.41
N GLY A 45 -6.73 -15.16 -9.14
CA GLY A 45 -5.77 -15.69 -8.17
C GLY A 45 -4.82 -14.63 -7.61
N ASN A 46 -3.73 -15.09 -7.03
CA ASN A 46 -2.74 -14.25 -6.37
C ASN A 46 -1.51 -14.06 -7.24
N THR A 47 -0.89 -12.89 -7.14
CA THR A 47 0.37 -12.57 -7.81
C THR A 47 1.42 -12.11 -6.78
N LEU A 48 2.68 -12.45 -7.04
CA LEU A 48 3.79 -12.13 -6.14
C LEU A 48 4.56 -10.88 -6.55
N HIS A 49 4.44 -10.48 -7.83
CA HIS A 49 5.14 -9.33 -8.41
C HIS A 49 4.27 -8.59 -9.42
N GLY A 50 4.71 -7.43 -9.86
CA GLY A 50 4.03 -6.65 -10.88
C GLY A 50 3.02 -5.63 -10.32
N HIS A 51 3.00 -5.43 -9.00
CA HIS A 51 1.99 -4.58 -8.37
C HIS A 51 2.25 -3.10 -8.59
N ILE A 52 3.53 -2.66 -8.63
CA ILE A 52 3.89 -1.25 -8.87
C ILE A 52 3.53 -0.85 -10.30
N ILE A 53 3.81 -1.73 -11.25
CA ILE A 53 3.65 -1.44 -12.69
C ILE A 53 2.24 -1.72 -13.22
N ARG A 54 1.37 -2.34 -12.42
CA ARG A 54 0.02 -2.66 -12.86
C ARG A 54 -0.82 -1.39 -13.04
N GLY A 55 -1.31 -1.18 -14.24
CA GLY A 55 -2.06 0.01 -14.65
C GLY A 55 -1.17 1.19 -15.06
N LEU A 56 0.16 1.01 -15.15
CA LEU A 56 1.10 2.10 -15.43
C LEU A 56 0.96 2.67 -16.85
N ASP A 57 0.52 1.87 -17.81
CA ASP A 57 0.24 2.30 -19.19
C ASP A 57 -1.18 2.86 -19.40
N ASP A 58 -2.02 2.74 -18.38
CA ASP A 58 -3.41 3.20 -18.40
C ASP A 58 -3.56 4.59 -17.75
N ALA A 59 -4.79 5.07 -17.66
CA ALA A 59 -5.12 6.27 -16.89
C ALA A 59 -4.79 6.07 -15.39
N PRO A 60 -4.42 7.14 -14.64
CA PRO A 60 -4.03 7.03 -13.23
C PRO A 60 -5.05 6.31 -12.33
N GLU A 61 -6.33 6.36 -12.70
CA GLU A 61 -7.42 5.67 -12.01
C GLU A 61 -7.28 4.14 -12.06
N LYS A 62 -6.52 3.63 -13.00
CA LYS A 62 -6.26 2.18 -13.21
C LYS A 62 -5.05 1.67 -12.45
N LEU A 63 -4.26 2.55 -11.84
CA LEU A 63 -3.13 2.13 -11.01
C LEU A 63 -3.59 1.22 -9.88
N PHE A 64 -2.95 0.07 -9.76
CA PHE A 64 -3.27 -0.95 -8.77
C PHE A 64 -3.24 -0.37 -7.33
N TYR A 65 -2.18 0.35 -6.99
CA TYR A 65 -2.05 0.92 -5.65
C TYR A 65 -3.07 2.00 -5.31
N ARG A 66 -3.67 2.68 -6.30
CA ARG A 66 -4.81 3.55 -6.03
C ARG A 66 -5.95 2.75 -5.39
N SER A 67 -6.26 1.60 -5.94
CA SER A 67 -7.31 0.73 -5.40
C SER A 67 -6.93 0.19 -4.02
N VAL A 68 -5.67 -0.22 -3.84
CA VAL A 68 -5.15 -0.71 -2.54
C VAL A 68 -5.22 0.39 -1.47
N PHE A 69 -4.88 1.64 -1.80
CA PHE A 69 -5.01 2.76 -0.86
C PHE A 69 -6.46 3.00 -0.44
N LEU A 70 -7.40 2.91 -1.38
CA LEU A 70 -8.83 3.01 -1.07
C LEU A 70 -9.33 1.84 -0.21
N ASP A 71 -8.79 0.64 -0.39
CA ASP A 71 -9.11 -0.51 0.47
C ASP A 71 -8.70 -0.28 1.92
N THR A 72 -7.58 0.40 2.17
CA THR A 72 -7.17 0.73 3.54
C THR A 72 -8.18 1.65 4.22
N VAL A 73 -8.70 2.63 3.48
CA VAL A 73 -9.75 3.55 3.96
C VAL A 73 -11.04 2.80 4.23
N GLN A 74 -11.42 1.91 3.31
CA GLN A 74 -12.62 1.10 3.45
C GLN A 74 -12.54 0.22 4.70
N LEU A 75 -11.41 -0.47 4.91
CA LEU A 75 -11.20 -1.26 6.13
C LEU A 75 -11.31 -0.38 7.37
N ALA A 76 -10.65 0.77 7.41
CA ALA A 76 -10.71 1.68 8.55
C ALA A 76 -12.15 2.09 8.86
N ARG A 77 -12.94 2.43 7.85
CA ARG A 77 -14.36 2.80 8.01
C ARG A 77 -15.22 1.65 8.50
N VAL A 78 -15.01 0.45 7.97
CA VAL A 78 -15.71 -0.76 8.45
C VAL A 78 -15.39 -1.00 9.92
N VAL A 79 -14.11 -0.96 10.30
CA VAL A 79 -13.68 -1.15 11.69
C VAL A 79 -14.30 -0.11 12.62
N MET A 80 -14.29 1.17 12.24
CA MET A 80 -14.87 2.24 13.05
C MET A 80 -16.40 2.18 13.16
N ALA A 81 -17.06 1.45 12.27
CA ALA A 81 -18.52 1.25 12.30
C ALA A 81 -18.96 0.06 13.18
N LEU A 82 -18.02 -0.75 13.67
CA LEU A 82 -18.34 -1.88 14.55
C LEU A 82 -18.77 -1.36 15.94
N PRO A 83 -19.85 -1.88 16.50
CA PRO A 83 -20.38 -1.40 17.79
C PRO A 83 -19.43 -1.61 18.97
N GLU A 84 -18.50 -2.56 18.86
CA GLU A 84 -17.48 -2.86 19.88
C GLU A 84 -16.25 -1.94 19.79
N VAL A 85 -16.16 -1.07 18.78
CA VAL A 85 -14.97 -0.23 18.51
C VAL A 85 -15.24 1.21 18.91
N ASP A 86 -14.37 1.78 19.76
CA ASP A 86 -14.30 3.24 19.93
C ASP A 86 -13.58 3.84 18.71
N ALA A 87 -14.33 4.44 17.79
CA ALA A 87 -13.81 5.02 16.56
C ALA A 87 -12.75 6.13 16.79
N ARG A 88 -12.68 6.72 17.99
CA ARG A 88 -11.66 7.72 18.36
C ARG A 88 -10.31 7.09 18.77
N ARG A 89 -10.30 5.77 18.95
CA ARG A 89 -9.13 4.99 19.43
C ARG A 89 -8.64 3.99 18.39
N VAL A 90 -8.87 4.26 17.11
CA VAL A 90 -8.39 3.44 16.00
C VAL A 90 -7.07 4.00 15.48
N GLY A 91 -6.08 3.13 15.34
CA GLY A 91 -4.78 3.45 14.74
C GLY A 91 -4.45 2.49 13.60
N ALA A 92 -3.42 2.83 12.84
CA ALA A 92 -2.92 2.04 11.74
C ALA A 92 -1.44 1.67 11.95
N MET A 93 -1.04 0.48 11.51
CA MET A 93 0.36 0.04 11.57
C MET A 93 0.70 -0.94 10.46
N GLY A 94 1.97 -0.98 10.09
CA GLY A 94 2.48 -1.95 9.13
C GLY A 94 3.94 -1.70 8.77
N MET A 95 4.57 -2.68 8.14
CA MET A 95 5.97 -2.64 7.75
C MET A 95 6.11 -2.71 6.22
N SER A 96 7.11 -2.06 5.66
CA SER A 96 7.40 -2.03 4.23
C SER A 96 6.19 -1.53 3.43
N GLN A 97 5.59 -2.33 2.54
CA GLN A 97 4.29 -2.01 1.92
C GLN A 97 3.26 -1.62 2.99
N GLY A 98 3.16 -2.38 4.08
CA GLY A 98 2.25 -2.08 5.18
C GLY A 98 2.52 -0.72 5.83
N GLY A 99 3.78 -0.28 5.88
CA GLY A 99 4.16 1.07 6.30
C GLY A 99 3.59 2.14 5.37
N ALA A 100 3.73 1.95 4.06
CA ALA A 100 3.13 2.84 3.05
C ALA A 100 1.60 2.87 3.15
N LEU A 101 0.96 1.70 3.31
CA LEU A 101 -0.48 1.59 3.49
C LEU A 101 -0.97 2.27 4.76
N THR A 102 -0.14 2.27 5.82
CA THR A 102 -0.40 3.01 7.05
C THR A 102 -0.43 4.52 6.79
N LEU A 103 0.54 5.05 6.04
CA LEU A 103 0.59 6.46 5.65
C LEU A 103 -0.60 6.82 4.74
N ALA A 104 -0.88 6.01 3.72
CA ALA A 104 -1.99 6.23 2.81
C ALA A 104 -3.35 6.21 3.55
N CYS A 105 -3.55 5.26 4.46
CA CYS A 105 -4.75 5.17 5.28
C CYS A 105 -4.95 6.45 6.11
N ALA A 106 -3.92 6.92 6.82
CA ALA A 106 -4.01 8.11 7.66
C ALA A 106 -4.19 9.41 6.85
N ALA A 107 -3.56 9.49 5.67
CA ALA A 107 -3.70 10.65 4.79
C ALA A 107 -5.09 10.76 4.16
N LEU A 108 -5.77 9.63 3.92
CA LEU A 108 -7.07 9.56 3.25
C LEU A 108 -8.25 9.39 4.21
N GLU A 109 -8.00 9.00 5.46
CA GLU A 109 -9.00 8.89 6.53
C GLU A 109 -8.51 9.68 7.76
N PRO A 110 -8.87 10.97 7.87
CA PRO A 110 -8.33 11.88 8.89
C PRO A 110 -8.65 11.50 10.35
N ARG A 111 -9.56 10.56 10.58
CA ARG A 111 -9.86 10.03 11.90
C ARG A 111 -8.75 9.10 12.43
N ILE A 112 -7.91 8.56 11.54
CA ILE A 112 -6.72 7.78 11.91
C ILE A 112 -5.60 8.74 12.32
N ARG A 113 -5.46 8.97 13.61
CA ARG A 113 -4.47 9.91 14.20
C ARG A 113 -3.32 9.22 14.93
N ARG A 114 -3.31 7.90 14.96
CA ARG A 114 -2.24 7.11 15.57
C ARG A 114 -1.71 6.15 14.53
N LEU A 115 -0.45 6.28 14.19
CA LEU A 115 0.15 5.45 13.16
C LEU A 115 1.56 4.99 13.56
N ALA A 116 1.88 3.77 13.18
CA ALA A 116 3.20 3.17 13.34
C ALA A 116 3.67 2.59 11.98
N PRO A 117 4.08 3.44 11.03
CA PRO A 117 4.66 2.98 9.77
C PRO A 117 6.11 2.58 10.01
N MET A 118 6.46 1.33 9.72
CA MET A 118 7.84 0.84 9.81
C MET A 118 8.42 0.73 8.40
N CYS A 119 9.57 1.36 8.16
CA CYS A 119 10.31 1.31 6.88
C CYS A 119 9.36 1.42 5.67
N PRO A 120 8.58 2.51 5.54
CA PRO A 120 7.56 2.61 4.51
C PRO A 120 8.18 2.51 3.11
N PHE A 121 7.59 1.66 2.29
CA PHE A 121 7.85 1.44 0.88
C PHE A 121 6.84 2.28 0.05
N LEU A 122 6.91 2.32 -1.26
CA LEU A 122 6.06 3.15 -2.13
C LEU A 122 6.20 4.66 -1.85
N CYS A 123 7.42 5.08 -1.60
CA CYS A 123 7.77 6.47 -1.33
C CYS A 123 8.91 6.90 -2.24
N ASP A 124 8.77 8.08 -2.84
CA ASP A 124 9.78 8.73 -3.66
C ASP A 124 10.38 7.82 -4.75
N TYR A 125 9.51 7.30 -5.60
CA TYR A 125 9.90 6.40 -6.69
C TYR A 125 11.00 6.97 -7.59
N ARG A 126 10.96 8.29 -7.87
CA ARG A 126 11.97 8.94 -8.69
C ARG A 126 13.34 8.90 -8.04
N ARG A 127 13.43 9.21 -6.75
CA ARG A 127 14.70 9.15 -6.01
C ARG A 127 15.26 7.73 -5.98
N VAL A 128 14.43 6.73 -5.75
CA VAL A 128 14.85 5.31 -5.80
C VAL A 128 15.46 4.97 -7.15
N TRP A 129 14.85 5.47 -8.23
CA TRP A 129 15.33 5.29 -9.59
C TRP A 129 16.66 5.99 -9.84
N GLU A 130 16.76 7.27 -9.53
CA GLU A 130 17.95 8.10 -9.74
C GLU A 130 19.16 7.62 -8.92
N MET A 131 18.93 7.04 -7.76
CA MET A 131 19.97 6.44 -6.91
C MET A 131 20.35 5.01 -7.30
N ASP A 132 19.81 4.46 -8.39
CA ASP A 132 19.96 3.06 -8.82
C ASP A 132 19.61 2.04 -7.71
N LEU A 133 18.63 2.37 -6.89
CA LEU A 133 18.13 1.52 -5.80
C LEU A 133 16.89 0.72 -6.21
N ALA A 134 16.59 0.61 -7.51
CA ALA A 134 15.48 -0.17 -8.04
C ALA A 134 15.77 -1.67 -7.91
N ARG A 135 15.72 -2.16 -6.66
CA ARG A 135 15.92 -3.57 -6.26
C ARG A 135 14.64 -4.11 -5.63
N ASP A 136 14.58 -5.41 -5.41
CA ASP A 136 13.43 -6.10 -4.83
C ASP A 136 12.12 -5.73 -5.55
N ALA A 137 11.14 -5.23 -4.84
CA ALA A 137 9.87 -4.81 -5.45
C ALA A 137 10.02 -3.64 -6.44
N TYR A 138 10.96 -2.71 -6.22
CA TYR A 138 11.23 -1.63 -7.18
C TYR A 138 11.90 -2.10 -8.48
N GLU A 139 12.47 -3.31 -8.52
CA GLU A 139 13.02 -3.90 -9.75
C GLU A 139 11.96 -4.01 -10.86
N GLU A 140 10.69 -4.02 -10.51
CA GLU A 140 9.59 -3.96 -11.46
C GLU A 140 9.66 -2.76 -12.40
N LEU A 141 10.10 -1.59 -11.90
CA LEU A 141 10.29 -0.38 -12.71
C LEU A 141 11.42 -0.57 -13.73
N ARG A 142 12.56 -1.14 -13.28
CA ARG A 142 13.69 -1.45 -14.17
C ARG A 142 13.27 -2.41 -15.26
N ASN A 143 12.54 -3.46 -14.91
CA ASN A 143 12.04 -4.45 -15.86
C ASN A 143 11.00 -3.87 -16.82
N TRP A 144 10.15 -2.95 -16.34
CA TRP A 144 9.18 -2.27 -17.18
C TRP A 144 9.89 -1.39 -18.22
N PHE A 145 10.82 -0.50 -17.81
CA PHE A 145 11.58 0.33 -18.73
C PHE A 145 12.33 -0.52 -19.76
N ARG A 146 13.03 -1.55 -19.30
CA ARG A 146 13.77 -2.45 -20.20
C ARG A 146 12.92 -3.07 -21.30
N ARG A 147 11.65 -3.39 -21.00
CA ARG A 147 10.75 -4.08 -21.93
C ARG A 147 9.92 -3.14 -22.80
N PHE A 148 9.44 -2.06 -22.21
CA PHE A 148 8.39 -1.23 -22.83
C PHE A 148 8.87 0.17 -23.19
N ASP A 149 9.93 0.67 -22.58
CA ASP A 149 10.54 1.96 -22.90
C ASP A 149 12.06 1.94 -22.70
N PRO A 150 12.80 1.12 -23.48
CA PRO A 150 14.26 0.98 -23.33
C PRO A 150 15.06 2.24 -23.66
N ARG A 151 14.43 3.25 -24.26
CA ARG A 151 15.01 4.55 -24.54
C ARG A 151 14.67 5.61 -23.49
N HIS A 152 13.90 5.25 -22.47
CA HIS A 152 13.44 6.16 -21.43
C HIS A 152 12.71 7.41 -21.96
N ALA A 153 12.06 7.28 -23.13
CA ALA A 153 11.34 8.39 -23.77
C ALA A 153 10.11 8.85 -22.96
N ARG A 154 9.56 7.96 -22.14
CA ARG A 154 8.38 8.21 -21.30
C ARG A 154 8.70 8.35 -19.82
N GLU A 155 9.96 8.48 -19.44
CA GLU A 155 10.37 8.48 -18.02
C GLU A 155 9.60 9.53 -17.20
N THR A 156 9.54 10.77 -17.68
CA THR A 156 8.82 11.85 -17.00
C THR A 156 7.33 11.53 -16.85
N GLU A 157 6.70 10.99 -17.89
CA GLU A 157 5.28 10.57 -17.84
C GLU A 157 5.06 9.48 -16.79
N ILE A 158 5.91 8.46 -16.80
CA ILE A 158 5.80 7.31 -15.88
C ILE A 158 5.94 7.74 -14.42
N PHE A 159 6.94 8.55 -14.10
CA PHE A 159 7.10 9.03 -12.72
C PHE A 159 6.02 10.04 -12.31
N THR A 160 5.45 10.80 -13.25
CA THR A 160 4.27 11.61 -12.97
C THR A 160 3.07 10.73 -12.60
N ARG A 161 2.86 9.63 -13.31
CA ARG A 161 1.80 8.65 -12.98
C ARG A 161 2.03 7.99 -11.64
N LEU A 162 3.24 7.53 -11.35
CA LEU A 162 3.59 6.95 -10.06
C LEU A 162 3.37 7.94 -8.90
N GLY A 163 3.51 9.24 -9.16
CA GLY A 163 3.22 10.29 -8.18
C GLY A 163 1.79 10.23 -7.59
N TYR A 164 0.82 9.70 -8.32
CA TYR A 164 -0.56 9.52 -7.79
C TYR A 164 -0.64 8.47 -6.67
N VAL A 165 0.31 7.57 -6.60
CA VAL A 165 0.40 6.49 -5.59
C VAL A 165 1.70 6.55 -4.80
N ASP A 166 2.35 7.71 -4.76
CA ASP A 166 3.55 7.96 -4.00
C ASP A 166 3.20 8.56 -2.63
N CYS A 167 3.59 7.87 -1.57
CA CYS A 167 3.27 8.27 -0.21
C CYS A 167 3.90 9.62 0.19
N GLN A 168 4.99 10.07 -0.46
CA GLN A 168 5.57 11.39 -0.19
C GLN A 168 4.56 12.52 -0.44
N HIS A 169 3.69 12.38 -1.46
CA HIS A 169 2.67 13.38 -1.79
C HIS A 169 1.43 13.28 -0.91
N LEU A 170 1.25 12.17 -0.21
CA LEU A 170 0.16 11.98 0.75
C LEU A 170 0.53 12.47 2.16
N ALA A 171 1.81 12.41 2.52
CA ALA A 171 2.30 12.73 3.86
C ALA A 171 1.81 14.09 4.40
N PRO A 172 1.75 15.19 3.64
CA PRO A 172 1.26 16.48 4.12
C PRO A 172 -0.22 16.48 4.56
N ARG A 173 -0.99 15.47 4.22
CA ARG A 173 -2.40 15.34 4.60
C ARG A 173 -2.60 14.66 5.95
N ILE A 174 -1.55 14.07 6.52
CA ILE A 174 -1.64 13.31 7.77
C ILE A 174 -1.84 14.29 8.93
N GLN A 175 -2.87 14.05 9.73
CA GLN A 175 -3.24 14.82 10.91
C GLN A 175 -2.98 13.96 12.16
N GLY A 176 -1.84 14.12 12.80
CA GLY A 176 -1.52 13.32 13.99
C GLY A 176 -0.40 13.91 14.83
#